data_566c7bd13e568e26bf9656d86b997fce
#
_entry.id   566c7bd13e568e26bf9656d86b997fce
#
_cell.length_a   1.000
_cell.length_b   1.000
_cell.length_c   1.000
_cell.angle_alpha   90.00
_cell.angle_beta   90.00
_cell.angle_gamma   90.00
#
_symmetry.space_group_name_H-M   'P 1'
#
loop_
_entity.id
_entity.type
_entity.pdbx_description
1 polymer ?
#
loop_
_entity_poly.entity_id
_entity_poly.type
_entity_poly.pdbx_seq_one_letter_code
_entity_poly.pdbx_strand_id
1 'polypeptide(L)'
;MGYHFHIPWYATGLRGDKLEAALLDATPTALRYGATSWTLYRSQDDKYKILQIVEFDQKIDFERWWDGHEMRELRTITSGWWQVPLLYVPHDLVGHGAIEPARNGNGGSTAPAPEPAEPEPAASA
;
A
#
# COMPACT_ATOMS: atom_id res chain seq x y z
N MET A 1 8.61 -2.54 17.20
CA MET A 1 9.03 -1.72 16.08
C MET A 1 8.75 -2.42 14.81
N GLY A 2 8.15 -1.73 13.89
CA GLY A 2 7.79 -2.34 12.64
C GLY A 2 8.82 -2.14 11.55
N TYR A 3 8.73 -2.98 10.55
CA TYR A 3 9.48 -2.81 9.32
C TYR A 3 8.53 -2.19 8.31
N HIS A 4 8.96 -1.10 7.69
CA HIS A 4 8.21 -0.45 6.63
C HIS A 4 8.88 -0.78 5.31
N PHE A 5 8.25 -1.66 4.53
CA PHE A 5 8.80 -2.06 3.24
C PHE A 5 8.25 -1.17 2.15
N HIS A 6 9.16 -0.53 1.42
CA HIS A 6 8.82 0.30 0.27
C HIS A 6 9.13 -0.50 -0.99
N ILE A 7 8.12 -0.66 -1.81
CA ILE A 7 8.24 -1.47 -3.02
C ILE A 7 7.83 -0.57 -4.19
N PRO A 8 8.81 -0.01 -4.91
CA PRO A 8 8.50 0.85 -6.04
C PRO A 8 8.23 0.02 -7.29
N TRP A 9 7.05 0.19 -7.83
CA TRP A 9 6.65 -0.43 -9.08
C TRP A 9 6.73 0.62 -10.17
N TYR A 10 7.29 0.26 -11.32
CA TYR A 10 7.35 1.15 -12.45
C TYR A 10 6.66 0.47 -13.62
N ALA A 11 5.47 0.96 -13.97
CA ALA A 11 4.66 0.32 -15.00
C ALA A 11 5.28 0.51 -16.38
N THR A 12 5.06 -0.47 -17.25
CA THR A 12 5.43 -0.34 -18.64
C THR A 12 4.33 0.44 -19.38
N GLY A 13 4.58 0.76 -20.63
CA GLY A 13 3.72 1.67 -21.39
C GLY A 13 2.26 1.28 -21.37
N LEU A 14 1.41 2.22 -21.03
CA LEU A 14 -0.06 2.11 -21.02
C LEU A 14 -0.62 1.09 -20.03
N ARG A 15 0.21 0.60 -19.09
CA ARG A 15 -0.22 -0.43 -18.14
C ARG A 15 -0.33 0.06 -16.71
N GLY A 16 -0.17 1.37 -16.49
CA GLY A 16 -0.20 1.91 -15.14
C GLY A 16 -1.52 1.68 -14.44
N ASP A 17 -2.63 1.93 -15.14
CA ASP A 17 -3.94 1.77 -14.52
C ASP A 17 -4.27 0.31 -14.22
N LYS A 18 -3.89 -0.60 -15.11
CA LYS A 18 -4.09 -2.03 -14.87
C LYS A 18 -3.26 -2.51 -13.69
N LEU A 19 -2.01 -2.06 -13.62
CA LEU A 19 -1.13 -2.45 -12.52
C LEU A 19 -1.65 -1.89 -11.21
N GLU A 20 -2.11 -0.64 -11.20
CA GLU A 20 -2.69 -0.06 -10.00
C GLU A 20 -3.88 -0.89 -9.50
N ALA A 21 -4.79 -1.27 -10.41
CA ALA A 21 -5.94 -2.06 -10.02
C ALA A 21 -5.54 -3.41 -9.44
N ALA A 22 -4.55 -4.06 -10.06
CA ALA A 22 -4.07 -5.35 -9.58
C ALA A 22 -3.43 -5.22 -8.19
N LEU A 23 -2.67 -4.14 -7.96
CA LEU A 23 -2.05 -3.92 -6.66
C LEU A 23 -3.07 -3.58 -5.59
N LEU A 24 -4.12 -2.83 -5.95
CA LEU A 24 -5.20 -2.55 -5.00
C LEU A 24 -5.92 -3.82 -4.57
N ASP A 25 -6.01 -4.78 -5.47
CA ASP A 25 -6.66 -6.05 -5.15
C ASP A 25 -5.77 -6.95 -4.29
N ALA A 26 -4.47 -6.97 -4.57
CA ALA A 26 -3.56 -7.91 -3.92
C ALA A 26 -2.94 -7.39 -2.63
N THR A 27 -2.67 -6.08 -2.54
CA THR A 27 -1.95 -5.54 -1.38
C THR A 27 -2.66 -5.78 -0.05
N PRO A 28 -4.01 -5.65 0.03
CA PRO A 28 -4.68 -5.91 1.31
C PRO A 28 -4.50 -7.32 1.85
N THR A 29 -4.11 -8.28 1.01
CA THR A 29 -3.86 -9.63 1.50
C THR A 29 -2.71 -9.67 2.50
N ALA A 30 -1.84 -8.65 2.51
CA ALA A 30 -0.76 -8.58 3.48
C ALA A 30 -1.28 -8.62 4.92
N LEU A 31 -2.49 -8.12 5.16
CA LEU A 31 -3.07 -8.13 6.50
C LEU A 31 -3.29 -9.54 7.02
N ARG A 32 -3.51 -10.50 6.12
CA ARG A 32 -3.67 -11.89 6.53
C ARG A 32 -2.36 -12.55 6.91
N TYR A 33 -1.25 -11.90 6.58
CA TYR A 33 0.09 -12.42 6.90
C TYR A 33 0.73 -11.70 8.07
N GLY A 34 0.00 -10.80 8.71
CA GLY A 34 0.49 -10.10 9.87
C GLY A 34 0.88 -8.64 9.63
N ALA A 35 0.62 -8.12 8.45
CA ALA A 35 0.85 -6.69 8.22
C ALA A 35 -0.06 -5.86 9.13
N THR A 36 0.46 -4.77 9.64
CA THR A 36 -0.30 -3.85 10.46
C THR A 36 -0.91 -2.73 9.64
N SER A 37 -0.37 -2.48 8.44
CA SER A 37 -0.93 -1.47 7.55
C SER A 37 -0.40 -1.67 6.14
N TRP A 38 -1.09 -1.09 5.19
CA TRP A 38 -0.61 -1.02 3.81
C TRP A 38 -1.04 0.32 3.21
N THR A 39 -0.28 0.79 2.24
CA THR A 39 -0.54 2.06 1.57
C THR A 39 -0.07 1.94 0.13
N LEU A 40 -0.83 2.51 -0.78
CA LEU A 40 -0.44 2.60 -2.18
C LEU A 40 -0.51 4.05 -2.61
N TYR A 41 0.55 4.51 -3.25
CA TYR A 41 0.60 5.86 -3.83
C TYR A 41 0.80 5.74 -5.33
N ARG A 42 0.11 6.60 -6.06
CA ARG A 42 0.36 6.79 -7.49
C ARG A 42 0.99 8.15 -7.67
N SER A 43 2.14 8.22 -8.35
CA SER A 43 2.81 9.49 -8.55
C SER A 43 1.96 10.41 -9.44
N GLN A 44 1.88 11.69 -9.06
CA GLN A 44 1.19 12.68 -9.89
C GLN A 44 2.09 13.18 -11.02
N ASP A 45 3.40 13.17 -10.79
CA ASP A 45 4.35 13.66 -11.77
C ASP A 45 4.71 12.61 -12.82
N ASP A 46 4.69 11.35 -12.41
CA ASP A 46 5.03 10.25 -13.31
C ASP A 46 4.00 9.14 -13.10
N LYS A 47 3.07 9.05 -14.03
CA LYS A 47 1.92 8.12 -13.91
C LYS A 47 2.34 6.66 -13.96
N TYR A 48 3.58 6.36 -14.30
CA TYR A 48 4.08 4.99 -14.31
C TYR A 48 4.58 4.54 -12.96
N LYS A 49 4.77 5.45 -12.01
CA LYS A 49 5.30 5.11 -10.69
C LYS A 49 4.19 4.84 -9.70
N ILE A 50 4.26 3.67 -9.07
CA ILE A 50 3.34 3.27 -8.01
C ILE A 50 4.18 2.82 -6.84
N LEU A 51 3.95 3.40 -5.67
CA LEU A 51 4.69 3.02 -4.47
C LEU A 51 3.80 2.20 -3.57
N GLN A 52 4.22 0.98 -3.31
CA GLN A 52 3.53 0.08 -2.40
C GLN A 52 4.29 0.07 -1.07
N ILE A 53 3.60 0.33 0.01
CA ILE A 53 4.20 0.33 1.35
C ILE A 53 3.41 -0.62 2.21
N VAL A 54 4.10 -1.55 2.87
CA VAL A 54 3.48 -2.45 3.83
C VAL A 54 4.30 -2.43 5.11
N GLU A 55 3.60 -2.50 6.23
CA GLU A 55 4.26 -2.50 7.53
C GLU A 55 4.01 -3.84 8.21
N PHE A 56 5.10 -4.45 8.68
CA PHE A 56 5.06 -5.71 9.43
C PHE A 56 5.89 -5.57 10.69
N ASP A 57 5.46 -6.22 11.77
CA ASP A 57 6.27 -6.27 12.98
C ASP A 57 7.46 -7.19 12.82
N GLN A 58 7.33 -8.23 11.99
CA GLN A 58 8.39 -9.22 11.80
C GLN A 58 8.74 -9.31 10.32
N LYS A 59 10.03 -9.29 10.04
CA LYS A 59 10.49 -9.38 8.65
C LYS A 59 10.07 -10.70 8.00
N ILE A 60 10.08 -11.78 8.77
CA ILE A 60 9.70 -13.09 8.22
C ILE A 60 8.26 -13.08 7.72
N ASP A 61 7.38 -12.33 8.37
CA ASP A 61 5.99 -12.26 7.93
C ASP A 61 5.87 -11.55 6.59
N PHE A 62 6.68 -10.52 6.36
CA PHE A 62 6.74 -9.89 5.05
C PHE A 62 7.19 -10.89 4.00
N GLU A 63 8.24 -11.67 4.29
CA GLU A 63 8.77 -12.62 3.33
C GLU A 63 7.73 -13.69 3.00
N ARG A 64 6.97 -14.13 4.00
CA ARG A 64 5.88 -15.09 3.77
C ARG A 64 4.82 -14.54 2.85
N TRP A 65 4.49 -13.27 3.02
CA TRP A 65 3.50 -12.62 2.15
C TRP A 65 4.06 -12.43 0.76
N TRP A 66 5.29 -11.91 0.66
CA TRP A 66 5.89 -11.60 -0.63
C TRP A 66 6.08 -12.84 -1.47
N ASP A 67 6.51 -13.93 -0.83
CA ASP A 67 6.71 -15.22 -1.50
C ASP A 67 5.46 -16.10 -1.47
N GLY A 68 4.39 -15.61 -0.89
CA GLY A 68 3.16 -16.35 -0.76
C GLY A 68 2.35 -16.41 -2.03
N HIS A 69 1.25 -17.14 -1.96
CA HIS A 69 0.44 -17.43 -3.13
C HIS A 69 -0.06 -16.16 -3.83
N GLU A 70 -0.59 -15.22 -3.05
CA GLU A 70 -1.25 -14.06 -3.64
C GLU A 70 -0.28 -13.17 -4.40
N MET A 71 0.89 -12.89 -3.80
CA MET A 71 1.85 -12.01 -4.45
C MET A 71 2.61 -12.69 -5.57
N ARG A 72 2.81 -14.00 -5.45
CA ARG A 72 3.41 -14.74 -6.57
C ARG A 72 2.47 -14.79 -7.75
N GLU A 73 1.20 -14.99 -7.50
CA GLU A 73 0.21 -14.98 -8.57
C GLU A 73 0.10 -13.60 -9.20
N LEU A 74 0.11 -12.55 -8.38
CA LEU A 74 0.10 -11.20 -8.89
C LEU A 74 1.26 -10.98 -9.86
N ARG A 75 2.48 -11.33 -9.43
CA ARG A 75 3.65 -11.11 -10.28
C ARG A 75 3.59 -11.91 -11.57
N THR A 76 3.00 -13.09 -11.51
CA THR A 76 2.85 -13.92 -12.69
C THR A 76 1.86 -13.32 -13.67
N ILE A 77 0.68 -12.91 -13.16
CA ILE A 77 -0.37 -12.38 -14.01
C ILE A 77 0.04 -11.04 -14.62
N THR A 78 0.75 -10.21 -13.84
CA THR A 78 1.15 -8.88 -14.29
C THR A 78 2.54 -8.87 -14.93
N SER A 79 3.09 -10.03 -15.26
CA SER A 79 4.40 -10.10 -15.87
C SER A 79 4.42 -9.26 -17.15
N GLY A 80 5.43 -8.40 -17.29
CA GLY A 80 5.49 -7.50 -18.43
C GLY A 80 4.79 -6.18 -18.22
N TRP A 81 3.99 -6.04 -17.15
CA TRP A 81 3.32 -4.77 -16.87
C TRP A 81 4.21 -3.81 -16.08
N TRP A 82 5.31 -4.29 -15.56
CA TRP A 82 6.22 -3.49 -14.74
C TRP A 82 7.67 -3.81 -15.10
N GLN A 83 8.54 -2.84 -14.82
CA GLN A 83 9.95 -2.95 -15.17
C GLN A 83 10.72 -3.73 -14.11
N VAL A 84 11.68 -4.51 -14.56
CA VAL A 84 12.59 -5.24 -13.67
C VAL A 84 13.86 -4.42 -13.50
N PRO A 85 14.55 -4.56 -12.39
CA PRO A 85 14.25 -5.43 -11.27
C PRO A 85 13.19 -4.81 -10.36
N LEU A 86 12.39 -5.67 -9.73
CA LEU A 86 11.43 -5.24 -8.73
C LEU A 86 12.07 -5.50 -7.37
N LEU A 87 12.33 -4.42 -6.65
CA LEU A 87 13.03 -4.48 -5.37
C LEU A 87 12.14 -4.02 -4.25
N TYR A 88 12.38 -4.54 -3.07
CA TYR A 88 11.74 -4.01 -1.88
C TYR A 88 12.83 -3.58 -0.90
N VAL A 89 12.58 -2.51 -0.16
CA VAL A 89 13.56 -1.96 0.74
C VAL A 89 12.92 -1.76 2.11
N PRO A 90 13.46 -2.40 3.15
CA PRO A 90 12.95 -2.15 4.50
C PRO A 90 13.42 -0.80 5.01
N HIS A 91 12.54 -0.14 5.74
CA HIS A 91 12.81 1.16 6.35
C HIS A 91 12.41 1.11 7.81
N ASP A 92 13.13 1.86 8.62
CA ASP A 92 12.74 2.11 10.00
C ASP A 92 11.92 3.39 10.04
N LEU A 93 10.81 3.35 10.76
CA LEU A 93 10.07 4.57 11.01
C LEU A 93 10.83 5.37 12.06
N VAL A 94 11.37 6.52 11.66
CA VAL A 94 12.18 7.35 12.55
C VAL A 94 11.33 8.37 13.26
N GLY A 95 10.24 8.80 12.66
CA GLY A 95 9.36 9.76 13.28
C GLY A 95 8.10 9.91 12.47
N HIS A 96 7.05 10.34 13.16
CA HIS A 96 5.81 10.61 12.47
C HIS A 96 4.99 11.54 13.34
N GLY A 97 4.05 12.23 12.72
CA GLY A 97 3.14 13.11 13.44
C GLY A 97 1.88 13.26 12.64
N ALA A 98 0.85 13.69 13.34
CA ALA A 98 -0.44 13.92 12.70
C ALA A 98 -1.23 14.89 13.53
N ILE A 99 -2.10 15.62 12.86
CA ILE A 99 -3.08 16.44 13.53
C ILE A 99 -4.40 15.72 13.41
N GLU A 100 -5.06 15.53 14.55
CA GLU A 100 -6.36 14.91 14.53
C GLU A 100 -7.35 15.87 13.90
N PRO A 101 -8.15 15.42 12.95
CA PRO A 101 -9.13 16.32 12.31
C PRO A 101 -10.08 16.90 13.35
N ALA A 102 -10.40 18.20 13.18
CA ALA A 102 -11.36 18.84 14.05
C ALA A 102 -12.71 18.17 13.89
N ARG A 103 -13.35 17.90 15.02
CA ARG A 103 -14.70 17.40 14.98
C ARG A 103 -15.62 18.58 14.90
N ASN A 104 -16.47 18.53 13.98
CA ASN A 104 -17.51 19.52 13.96
C ASN A 104 -18.49 19.12 14.97
N GLY A 105 -18.62 19.90 15.81
CA GLY A 105 -19.58 19.56 16.78
C GLY A 105 -20.84 19.10 16.12
N ASN A 106 -20.41 19.25 15.42
CA ASN A 106 -20.97 18.96 14.86
C ASN A 106 -20.89 18.10 14.67
N GLY A 107 -20.24 18.12 14.74
CA GLY A 107 -20.00 17.48 14.53
C GLY A 107 -19.81 16.81 14.80
N GLY A 108 -19.85 16.71 14.89
CA GLY A 108 -19.58 16.10 14.89
C GLY A 108 -19.36 15.47 15.13
N SER A 109 -19.44 15.33 15.24
CA SER A 109 -19.21 14.69 15.11
C SER A 109 -19.05 13.81 15.06
N THR A 110 -19.09 13.65 15.00
CA THR A 110 -18.90 12.84 14.68
C THR A 110 -18.66 11.99 14.27
N ALA A 111 -18.47 12.03 14.12
CA ALA A 111 -18.21 11.30 13.46
C ALA A 111 -17.79 10.52 13.13
N PRO A 112 -17.64 10.34 13.05
CA PRO A 112 -17.10 9.63 12.41
C PRO A 112 -16.84 8.97 11.77
N ALA A 113 -16.66 9.18 11.69
CA ALA A 113 -16.41 8.75 10.83
C ALA A 113 -16.07 8.19 10.26
N PRO A 114 -15.85 8.16 10.14
CA PRO A 114 -15.51 7.50 9.29
C PRO A 114 -15.16 6.88 8.74
N GLU A 115 -14.92 6.68 8.72
CA GLU A 115 -14.63 6.08 7.89
C GLU A 115 -14.37 5.62 7.28
N PRO A 116 -14.12 5.63 7.38
CA PRO A 116 -13.79 5.04 6.45
C PRO A 116 -13.63 4.77 5.96
N ALA A 117 -13.43 4.87 6.02
CA ALA A 117 -13.29 4.59 5.11
C ALA A 117 -13.11 4.51 4.64
N GLU A 118 -12.98 4.62 4.80
CA GLU A 118 -12.84 4.49 4.09
C GLU A 118 -12.55 4.53 3.68
N PRO A 119 -12.35 4.82 3.66
CA PRO A 119 -12.00 4.80 2.97
C PRO A 119 -11.70 5.13 2.81
N GLU A 120 -11.41 5.48 2.88
CA GLU A 120 -11.14 5.69 2.34
C GLU A 120 -10.78 5.94 2.19
N PRO A 121 -10.61 6.20 2.10
CA PRO A 121 -10.16 6.37 1.72
C PRO A 121 -9.77 6.74 1.74
N ALA A 122 -9.54 7.04 1.77
CA ALA A 122 -9.23 7.25 1.42
C ALA A 122 -8.97 7.60 1.50
N ALA A 123 -8.75 7.71 1.64
CA ALA A 123 -8.59 7.94 1.44
C ALA A 123 -8.51 8.41 1.56
N SER A 124 -8.29 8.56 1.67
CA SER A 124 -8.26 8.85 1.51
C SER A 124 -8.33 9.25 1.60
N ALA A 125 -8.10 9.44 1.87
CA ALA A 125 -8.28 9.60 1.67
C ALA A 125 -8.46 9.70 1.64
#